data_06b57b6ea04e7ef9c7b62c636fa84e1c
#
_entry.id   06b57b6ea04e7ef9c7b62c636fa84e1c
#
_cell.length_a   1.000
_cell.length_b   1.000
_cell.length_c   1.000
_cell.angle_alpha   90.00
_cell.angle_beta   90.00
_cell.angle_gamma   90.00
#
_symmetry.space_group_name_H-M   'P 1'
#
loop_
_entity.id
_entity.type
_entity.pdbx_description
1 polymer ?
#
loop_
_entity_poly.entity_id
_entity_poly.type
_entity_poly.pdbx_seq_one_letter_code
_entity_poly.pdbx_strand_id
1 'polypeptide(L)'
;GLELMPWQKYVLINALKVKPDGRHASPLVAVVCARQNGKSTIMIALILTRLFLWKEPLQLGSAHVLTTSLETFRHIVSIIEANEFLKKQVKKIRWAHGSEEIETLDGCRYVVKAANAAARGFAKPETVYMDETRQLKDHEAWSALRYTQMAASNPQLWTFSNAGDQHSIILNSLKDRGMASAAGADDDIAYFEWSAPTDKILDEENWIASNPALGYTIHEDNIRAVLNDPPEVVMTEVLCRWVNTISAAIPQKEWEECAIEKFDLDDEKLTWLAIDLSPDRRDGALVGAQKNSDDTFNVKLLHTWHNPISLDDRAIANEVAPYARQYPTEWVVFSRRTSSAVAARLQPAGIPVIDIDGADYGQACDELLSSITSKRLKHGNQEEFTKQILSAVALPRGDGGWVIGRRASSAIVCACVAAALVTHFATRPETEIDILVG
;
A
#
# COMPACT_ATOMS: atom_id res chain seq x y z
N GLY A 1 5.94 36.06 -7.15
CA GLY A 1 4.77 35.66 -6.40
C GLY A 1 4.35 34.25 -6.80
N LEU A 2 3.46 33.66 -6.02
CA LEU A 2 2.88 32.34 -6.33
C LEU A 2 1.89 32.49 -7.50
N GLU A 3 2.16 31.78 -8.61
CA GLU A 3 1.26 31.76 -9.75
C GLU A 3 0.61 30.38 -9.89
N LEU A 4 -0.72 30.36 -10.00
CA LEU A 4 -1.47 29.12 -10.08
C LEU A 4 -1.70 28.72 -11.55
N MET A 5 -1.42 27.46 -11.87
CA MET A 5 -1.74 26.85 -13.15
C MET A 5 -3.27 26.69 -13.34
N PRO A 6 -3.77 26.56 -14.59
CA PRO A 6 -5.19 26.42 -14.86
C PRO A 6 -5.87 25.30 -14.07
N TRP A 7 -5.27 24.14 -13.97
CA TRP A 7 -5.81 22.99 -13.25
C TRP A 7 -5.92 23.25 -11.73
N GLN A 8 -4.96 23.98 -11.15
CA GLN A 8 -4.98 24.37 -9.73
C GLN A 8 -6.11 25.36 -9.44
N LYS A 9 -6.32 26.34 -10.35
CA LYS A 9 -7.46 27.26 -10.29
C LYS A 9 -8.79 26.51 -10.38
N TYR A 10 -8.89 25.53 -11.29
CA TYR A 10 -10.07 24.69 -11.44
C TYR A 10 -10.41 23.93 -10.13
N VAL A 11 -9.40 23.32 -9.46
CA VAL A 11 -9.59 22.65 -8.17
C VAL A 11 -10.11 23.64 -7.12
N LEU A 12 -9.46 24.79 -6.98
CA LEU A 12 -9.83 25.78 -5.97
C LEU A 12 -11.25 26.34 -6.19
N ILE A 13 -11.60 26.70 -7.42
CA ILE A 13 -12.94 27.22 -7.75
C ILE A 13 -14.04 26.21 -7.42
N ASN A 14 -13.81 24.93 -7.68
CA ASN A 14 -14.83 23.92 -7.45
C ASN A 14 -14.88 23.43 -6.00
N ALA A 15 -13.74 23.29 -5.33
CA ALA A 15 -13.68 22.81 -3.95
C ALA A 15 -14.09 23.87 -2.91
N LEU A 16 -14.00 25.16 -3.25
CA LEU A 16 -14.36 26.27 -2.35
C LEU A 16 -15.79 26.79 -2.57
N LYS A 17 -16.62 26.08 -3.32
CA LYS A 17 -18.06 26.38 -3.42
C LYS A 17 -18.71 26.31 -2.04
N VAL A 18 -19.66 27.22 -1.82
CA VAL A 18 -20.41 27.29 -0.56
C VAL A 18 -21.90 27.02 -0.80
N LYS A 19 -22.55 26.47 0.21
CA LYS A 19 -23.99 26.30 0.32
C LYS A 19 -24.66 27.64 0.59
N PRO A 20 -26.00 27.78 0.44
CA PRO A 20 -26.70 29.04 0.76
C PRO A 20 -26.52 29.54 2.20
N ASP A 21 -26.21 28.65 3.13
CA ASP A 21 -25.93 28.94 4.54
C ASP A 21 -24.48 29.42 4.80
N GLY A 22 -23.66 29.55 3.74
CA GLY A 22 -22.26 29.96 3.80
C GLY A 22 -21.27 28.87 4.16
N ARG A 23 -21.70 27.64 4.43
CA ARG A 23 -20.82 26.52 4.71
C ARG A 23 -20.24 25.94 3.41
N HIS A 24 -19.06 25.33 3.51
CA HIS A 24 -18.45 24.63 2.39
C HIS A 24 -19.42 23.59 1.80
N ALA A 25 -19.61 23.61 0.48
CA ALA A 25 -20.38 22.58 -0.21
C ALA A 25 -19.72 21.21 -0.07
N SER A 26 -18.39 21.17 -0.05
CA SER A 26 -17.60 19.97 0.13
C SER A 26 -16.68 20.10 1.35
N PRO A 27 -17.07 19.57 2.52
CA PRO A 27 -16.22 19.55 3.72
C PRO A 27 -15.05 18.57 3.62
N LEU A 28 -15.02 17.74 2.58
CA LEU A 28 -13.93 16.83 2.27
C LEU A 28 -13.49 17.04 0.82
N VAL A 29 -12.20 17.28 0.62
CA VAL A 29 -11.60 17.49 -0.71
C VAL A 29 -10.45 16.53 -0.90
N ALA A 30 -10.43 15.82 -2.03
CA ALA A 30 -9.34 14.94 -2.39
C ALA A 30 -8.77 15.33 -3.76
N VAL A 31 -7.46 15.54 -3.82
CA VAL A 31 -6.72 15.90 -5.05
C VAL A 31 -5.68 14.83 -5.33
N VAL A 32 -5.89 14.09 -6.41
CA VAL A 32 -5.05 12.97 -6.81
C VAL A 32 -4.49 13.22 -8.20
N CYS A 33 -3.18 13.32 -8.32
CA CYS A 33 -2.48 13.41 -9.61
C CYS A 33 -1.04 12.94 -9.45
N ALA A 34 -0.34 12.70 -10.54
CA ALA A 34 1.04 12.25 -10.57
C ALA A 34 1.98 13.16 -9.74
N ARG A 35 3.18 12.68 -9.47
CA ARG A 35 4.17 13.41 -8.67
C ARG A 35 4.62 14.69 -9.36
N GLN A 36 5.08 15.70 -8.60
CA GLN A 36 5.64 16.97 -9.08
C GLN A 36 4.67 17.86 -9.88
N ASN A 37 3.37 17.57 -9.89
CA ASN A 37 2.38 18.39 -10.58
C ASN A 37 2.00 19.69 -9.85
N GLY A 38 2.53 19.95 -8.65
CA GLY A 38 2.25 21.19 -7.91
C GLY A 38 1.04 21.10 -6.98
N LYS A 39 0.72 19.91 -6.44
CA LYS A 39 -0.30 19.74 -5.36
C LYS A 39 -0.01 20.63 -4.16
N SER A 40 1.24 20.69 -3.73
CA SER A 40 1.67 21.53 -2.60
C SER A 40 1.48 23.04 -2.86
N THR A 41 1.50 23.48 -4.12
CA THR A 41 1.20 24.89 -4.47
C THR A 41 -0.24 25.26 -4.14
N ILE A 42 -1.22 24.35 -4.38
CA ILE A 42 -2.62 24.54 -3.97
C ILE A 42 -2.70 24.69 -2.45
N MET A 43 -2.04 23.79 -1.73
CA MET A 43 -2.02 23.80 -0.26
C MET A 43 -1.42 25.10 0.29
N ILE A 44 -0.28 25.55 -0.25
CA ILE A 44 0.36 26.82 0.16
C ILE A 44 -0.55 28.01 -0.10
N ALA A 45 -1.18 28.07 -1.28
CA ALA A 45 -2.11 29.16 -1.61
C ALA A 45 -3.30 29.21 -0.64
N LEU A 46 -3.87 28.05 -0.30
CA LEU A 46 -4.96 27.93 0.68
C LEU A 46 -4.51 28.37 2.05
N ILE A 47 -3.39 27.87 2.56
CA ILE A 47 -2.87 28.22 3.90
C ILE A 47 -2.66 29.73 4.02
N LEU A 48 -2.00 30.34 3.04
CA LEU A 48 -1.77 31.80 3.05
C LEU A 48 -3.08 32.59 2.98
N THR A 49 -4.01 32.19 2.11
CA THR A 49 -5.31 32.85 1.97
C THR A 49 -6.10 32.78 3.26
N ARG A 50 -6.19 31.60 3.86
CA ARG A 50 -6.95 31.37 5.09
C ARG A 50 -6.29 32.04 6.30
N LEU A 51 -4.97 32.09 6.35
CA LEU A 51 -4.22 32.71 7.44
C LEU A 51 -4.30 34.27 7.41
N PHE A 52 -4.11 34.87 6.22
CA PHE A 52 -3.96 36.30 6.10
C PHE A 52 -5.21 37.07 5.63
N LEU A 53 -6.08 36.43 4.80
CA LEU A 53 -7.27 37.04 4.24
C LEU A 53 -8.55 36.61 4.95
N TRP A 54 -8.76 35.31 5.13
CA TRP A 54 -9.98 34.78 5.77
C TRP A 54 -9.88 34.76 7.29
N LYS A 55 -8.68 34.91 7.84
CA LYS A 55 -8.42 34.97 9.28
C LYS A 55 -8.95 33.74 10.03
N GLU A 56 -8.73 32.54 9.47
CA GLU A 56 -9.12 31.31 10.16
C GLU A 56 -8.31 31.12 11.45
N PRO A 57 -8.95 30.85 12.59
CA PRO A 57 -8.28 30.80 13.89
C PRO A 57 -7.21 29.70 13.94
N LEU A 58 -7.48 28.52 13.37
CA LEU A 58 -6.55 27.39 13.43
C LEU A 58 -6.61 26.55 12.14
N GLN A 59 -5.46 26.38 11.51
CA GLN A 59 -5.23 25.46 10.42
C GLN A 59 -4.19 24.43 10.85
N LEU A 60 -4.38 23.16 10.45
CA LEU A 60 -3.49 22.05 10.77
C LEU A 60 -2.95 21.40 9.50
N GLY A 61 -1.62 21.44 9.31
CA GLY A 61 -0.92 20.69 8.27
C GLY A 61 -0.40 19.36 8.81
N SER A 62 -0.58 18.29 8.05
CA SER A 62 -0.14 16.94 8.44
C SER A 62 0.30 16.13 7.24
N ALA A 63 1.24 15.20 7.48
CA ALA A 63 1.63 14.13 6.57
C ALA A 63 2.00 12.90 7.37
N HIS A 64 2.07 11.74 6.71
CA HIS A 64 2.52 10.50 7.35
C HIS A 64 3.94 10.66 7.93
N VAL A 65 4.83 11.30 7.18
CA VAL A 65 6.19 11.64 7.62
C VAL A 65 6.29 13.15 7.81
N LEU A 66 6.69 13.58 9.00
CA LEU A 66 6.76 14.99 9.37
C LEU A 66 7.65 15.84 8.43
N THR A 67 8.76 15.26 7.92
CA THR A 67 9.68 15.96 7.01
C THR A 67 8.98 16.47 5.74
N THR A 68 7.98 15.76 5.22
CA THR A 68 7.20 16.21 4.05
C THR A 68 6.41 17.49 4.35
N SER A 69 5.74 17.54 5.49
CA SER A 69 5.02 18.74 5.93
C SER A 69 5.97 19.91 6.24
N LEU A 70 7.19 19.65 6.70
CA LEU A 70 8.21 20.66 6.98
C LEU A 70 8.72 21.36 5.72
N GLU A 71 8.85 20.67 4.59
CA GLU A 71 9.22 21.34 3.33
C GLU A 71 8.14 22.34 2.89
N THR A 72 6.88 21.97 2.99
CA THR A 72 5.76 22.91 2.74
C THR A 72 5.80 24.09 3.71
N PHE A 73 6.06 23.84 4.99
CA PHE A 73 6.20 24.90 6.00
C PHE A 73 7.35 25.86 5.67
N ARG A 74 8.53 25.35 5.30
CA ARG A 74 9.67 26.16 4.88
C ARG A 74 9.34 27.06 3.69
N HIS A 75 8.64 26.50 2.71
CA HIS A 75 8.22 27.25 1.53
C HIS A 75 7.24 28.38 1.89
N ILE A 76 6.25 28.11 2.76
CA ILE A 76 5.34 29.13 3.26
C ILE A 76 6.11 30.24 3.97
N VAL A 77 7.04 29.90 4.86
CA VAL A 77 7.88 30.90 5.56
C VAL A 77 8.68 31.73 4.58
N SER A 78 9.29 31.11 3.57
CA SER A 78 10.08 31.86 2.57
C SER A 78 9.23 32.86 1.79
N ILE A 79 7.96 32.53 1.46
CA ILE A 79 7.02 33.45 0.82
C ILE A 79 6.67 34.62 1.76
N ILE A 80 6.41 34.32 3.03
CA ILE A 80 6.10 35.36 4.04
C ILE A 80 7.28 36.31 4.22
N GLU A 81 8.50 35.76 4.35
CA GLU A 81 9.71 36.56 4.55
C GLU A 81 10.07 37.43 3.33
N ALA A 82 9.78 36.96 2.12
CA ALA A 82 9.98 37.71 0.88
C ALA A 82 8.92 38.80 0.63
N ASN A 83 7.82 38.84 1.42
CA ASN A 83 6.73 39.79 1.24
C ASN A 83 6.53 40.60 2.49
N GLU A 84 6.95 41.88 2.46
CA GLU A 84 6.86 42.81 3.59
C GLU A 84 5.43 43.02 4.14
N PHE A 85 4.41 42.93 3.29
CA PHE A 85 3.02 43.02 3.71
C PHE A 85 2.60 41.83 4.56
N LEU A 86 2.96 40.61 4.18
CA LEU A 86 2.69 39.41 4.94
C LEU A 86 3.54 39.37 6.22
N LYS A 87 4.84 39.68 6.10
CA LYS A 87 5.79 39.67 7.21
C LYS A 87 5.34 40.57 8.37
N LYS A 88 4.80 41.78 8.09
CA LYS A 88 4.28 42.69 9.09
C LYS A 88 3.06 42.16 9.84
N GLN A 89 2.35 41.17 9.32
CA GLN A 89 1.19 40.58 9.98
C GLN A 89 1.55 39.34 10.83
N VAL A 90 2.78 38.85 10.74
CA VAL A 90 3.25 37.70 11.52
C VAL A 90 3.74 38.15 12.88
N LYS A 91 3.19 37.56 13.94
CA LYS A 91 3.61 37.75 15.32
C LYS A 91 4.82 36.87 15.65
N LYS A 92 4.80 35.59 15.22
CA LYS A 92 5.84 34.63 15.54
C LYS A 92 5.87 33.47 14.54
N ILE A 93 7.09 33.05 14.19
CA ILE A 93 7.35 31.80 13.53
C ILE A 93 8.14 30.92 14.51
N ARG A 94 7.62 29.73 14.81
CA ARG A 94 8.25 28.76 15.70
C ARG A 94 8.80 27.61 14.90
N TRP A 95 10.09 27.32 15.11
CA TRP A 95 10.81 26.17 14.58
C TRP A 95 11.13 25.23 15.76
N ALA A 96 10.25 24.30 16.05
CA ALA A 96 10.47 23.35 17.14
C ALA A 96 10.05 21.95 16.66
N HIS A 97 10.96 21.00 16.72
CA HIS A 97 10.75 19.65 16.22
C HIS A 97 9.37 19.08 16.58
N GLY A 98 8.49 18.98 15.56
CA GLY A 98 7.11 18.51 15.71
C GLY A 98 6.14 19.54 16.33
N SER A 99 6.51 20.82 16.37
CA SER A 99 5.65 21.92 16.84
C SER A 99 5.89 23.20 16.06
N GLU A 100 6.12 23.07 14.76
CA GLU A 100 6.28 24.19 13.85
C GLU A 100 4.96 24.94 13.71
N GLU A 101 5.06 26.27 13.82
CA GLU A 101 3.88 27.12 13.89
C GLU A 101 4.14 28.51 13.31
N ILE A 102 3.18 29.05 12.57
CA ILE A 102 3.08 30.44 12.18
C ILE A 102 1.90 31.04 12.93
N GLU A 103 2.13 32.07 13.71
CA GLU A 103 1.11 32.83 14.43
C GLU A 103 1.07 34.27 13.89
N THR A 104 -0.13 34.75 13.52
CA THR A 104 -0.35 36.14 13.08
C THR A 104 -0.65 37.04 14.25
N LEU A 105 -0.55 38.37 14.03
CA LEU A 105 -0.92 39.39 15.05
C LEU A 105 -2.38 39.26 15.47
N ASP A 106 -3.26 38.80 14.58
CA ASP A 106 -4.69 38.57 14.87
C ASP A 106 -4.94 37.29 15.66
N GLY A 107 -3.88 36.52 15.97
CA GLY A 107 -3.98 35.26 16.71
C GLY A 107 -4.33 34.02 15.85
N CYS A 108 -4.41 34.16 14.52
CA CYS A 108 -4.61 33.02 13.62
C CYS A 108 -3.33 32.19 13.56
N ARG A 109 -3.50 30.86 13.46
CA ARG A 109 -2.37 29.93 13.55
C ARG A 109 -2.41 28.89 12.44
N TYR A 110 -1.25 28.63 11.84
CA TYR A 110 -0.98 27.41 11.06
C TYR A 110 0.03 26.55 11.80
N VAL A 111 -0.32 25.31 12.08
CA VAL A 111 0.50 24.38 12.88
C VAL A 111 0.77 23.12 12.07
N VAL A 112 1.99 22.57 12.16
CA VAL A 112 2.37 21.33 11.51
C VAL A 112 2.52 20.22 12.53
N LYS A 113 1.94 19.05 12.24
CA LYS A 113 2.02 17.84 13.07
C LYS A 113 2.12 16.57 12.22
N ALA A 114 2.80 15.56 12.74
CA ALA A 114 2.73 14.23 12.15
C ALA A 114 1.31 13.64 12.28
N ALA A 115 0.91 12.85 11.29
CA ALA A 115 -0.37 12.13 11.30
C ALA A 115 -0.32 10.94 12.27
N ASN A 116 -0.51 11.22 13.56
CA ASN A 116 -0.52 10.21 14.62
C ASN A 116 -1.50 10.62 15.74
N ALA A 117 -1.60 9.80 16.78
CA ALA A 117 -2.49 10.03 17.92
C ALA A 117 -2.30 11.41 18.61
N ALA A 118 -1.10 12.02 18.53
CA ALA A 118 -0.83 13.34 19.08
C ALA A 118 -1.62 14.47 18.40
N ALA A 119 -2.08 14.27 17.17
CA ALA A 119 -2.94 15.22 16.46
C ALA A 119 -4.32 15.41 17.15
N ARG A 120 -4.76 14.44 17.97
CA ARG A 120 -6.02 14.55 18.77
C ARG A 120 -6.02 15.68 19.78
N GLY A 121 -4.84 16.22 20.15
CA GLY A 121 -4.70 17.33 21.10
C GLY A 121 -5.14 18.70 20.56
N PHE A 122 -5.47 18.82 19.27
CA PHE A 122 -5.92 20.08 18.68
C PHE A 122 -7.45 20.19 18.71
N ALA A 123 -7.94 21.26 19.34
CA ALA A 123 -9.37 21.52 19.40
C ALA A 123 -9.79 22.44 18.24
N LYS A 124 -10.74 21.97 17.42
CA LYS A 124 -11.48 22.76 16.42
C LYS A 124 -10.62 23.38 15.30
N PRO A 125 -9.69 22.69 14.62
CA PRO A 125 -9.11 23.28 13.43
C PRO A 125 -10.20 23.46 12.36
N GLU A 126 -10.31 24.65 11.78
CA GLU A 126 -11.25 24.90 10.68
C GLU A 126 -10.79 24.18 9.43
N THR A 127 -9.49 24.19 9.16
CA THR A 127 -8.93 23.48 8.02
C THR A 127 -7.85 22.50 8.45
N VAL A 128 -7.91 21.29 7.87
CA VAL A 128 -6.88 20.25 7.98
C VAL A 128 -6.37 19.93 6.58
N TYR A 129 -5.06 19.91 6.43
CA TYR A 129 -4.36 19.49 5.21
C TYR A 129 -3.61 18.20 5.47
N MET A 130 -3.89 17.17 4.66
CA MET A 130 -3.22 15.87 4.70
C MET A 130 -2.46 15.65 3.40
N ASP A 131 -1.14 15.66 3.47
CA ASP A 131 -0.29 15.33 2.32
C ASP A 131 0.10 13.85 2.33
N GLU A 132 0.41 13.30 1.15
CA GLU A 132 0.78 11.89 0.95
C GLU A 132 -0.23 10.89 1.55
N THR A 133 -1.53 11.12 1.32
CA THR A 133 -2.63 10.33 1.89
C THR A 133 -2.53 8.83 1.57
N ARG A 134 -1.90 8.45 0.44
CA ARG A 134 -1.67 7.04 0.07
C ARG A 134 -0.85 6.25 1.10
N GLN A 135 -0.07 6.93 1.93
CA GLN A 135 0.76 6.29 2.96
C GLN A 135 -0.02 5.94 4.23
N LEU A 136 -1.27 6.39 4.37
CA LEU A 136 -2.13 6.04 5.49
C LEU A 136 -2.71 4.63 5.30
N LYS A 137 -2.13 3.68 6.02
CA LYS A 137 -2.47 2.24 5.93
C LYS A 137 -3.56 1.82 6.91
N ASP A 138 -4.01 2.71 7.80
CA ASP A 138 -5.04 2.43 8.80
C ASP A 138 -5.92 3.65 9.08
N HIS A 139 -7.00 3.40 9.79
CA HIS A 139 -7.96 4.43 10.16
C HIS A 139 -7.56 5.25 11.40
N GLU A 140 -6.50 4.91 12.13
CA GLU A 140 -6.17 5.57 13.39
C GLU A 140 -5.69 7.01 13.15
N ALA A 141 -4.70 7.20 12.27
CA ALA A 141 -4.19 8.52 11.91
C ALA A 141 -5.26 9.38 11.23
N TRP A 142 -6.06 8.78 10.35
CA TRP A 142 -7.18 9.44 9.70
C TRP A 142 -8.22 9.94 10.72
N SER A 143 -8.65 9.06 11.63
CA SER A 143 -9.63 9.39 12.66
C SER A 143 -9.09 10.46 13.63
N ALA A 144 -7.81 10.38 13.98
CA ALA A 144 -7.15 11.35 14.85
C ALA A 144 -7.26 12.78 14.30
N LEU A 145 -7.21 12.97 12.98
CA LEU A 145 -7.34 14.28 12.33
C LEU A 145 -8.79 14.64 12.04
N ARG A 146 -9.55 13.72 11.45
CA ARG A 146 -10.93 13.97 11.00
C ARG A 146 -11.85 14.41 12.14
N TYR A 147 -11.77 13.74 13.29
CA TYR A 147 -12.65 14.02 14.42
C TYR A 147 -12.26 15.26 15.22
N THR A 148 -11.06 15.84 15.06
CA THR A 148 -10.71 17.14 15.67
C THR A 148 -11.59 18.28 15.15
N GLN A 149 -12.15 18.14 13.95
CA GLN A 149 -12.97 19.15 13.29
C GLN A 149 -14.45 19.14 13.69
N MET A 150 -14.92 18.15 14.48
CA MET A 150 -16.36 18.00 14.80
C MET A 150 -16.99 19.22 15.44
N ALA A 151 -16.22 20.03 16.16
CA ALA A 151 -16.71 21.24 16.82
C ALA A 151 -16.33 22.52 16.09
N ALA A 152 -15.72 22.44 14.89
CA ALA A 152 -15.44 23.57 14.04
C ALA A 152 -16.73 24.08 13.37
N SER A 153 -16.80 25.38 13.08
CA SER A 153 -18.02 25.99 12.56
C SER A 153 -18.23 25.71 11.08
N ASN A 154 -17.15 25.72 10.30
CA ASN A 154 -17.15 25.47 8.87
C ASN A 154 -15.95 24.62 8.42
N PRO A 155 -15.85 23.36 8.88
CA PRO A 155 -14.66 22.55 8.70
C PRO A 155 -14.45 22.13 7.24
N GLN A 156 -13.18 22.12 6.82
CA GLN A 156 -12.79 21.53 5.53
C GLN A 156 -11.50 20.73 5.69
N LEU A 157 -11.51 19.48 5.23
CA LEU A 157 -10.35 18.59 5.18
C LEU A 157 -9.90 18.40 3.74
N TRP A 158 -8.65 18.75 3.47
CA TRP A 158 -8.00 18.59 2.17
C TRP A 158 -7.00 17.46 2.21
N THR A 159 -7.08 16.56 1.21
CA THR A 159 -6.14 15.46 1.03
C THR A 159 -5.43 15.59 -0.31
N PHE A 160 -4.13 15.35 -0.31
CA PHE A 160 -3.29 15.40 -1.49
C PHE A 160 -2.52 14.07 -1.62
N SER A 161 -2.52 13.49 -2.81
CA SER A 161 -1.83 12.21 -3.04
C SER A 161 -1.50 11.99 -4.51
N ASN A 162 -0.58 11.04 -4.75
CA ASN A 162 -0.53 10.29 -5.99
C ASN A 162 -1.47 9.09 -5.88
N ALA A 163 -1.58 8.26 -6.94
CA ALA A 163 -2.23 6.96 -6.83
C ALA A 163 -1.52 6.07 -5.81
N GLY A 164 -2.28 5.19 -5.23
CA GLY A 164 -1.80 4.22 -4.24
C GLY A 164 -1.81 2.79 -4.77
N ASP A 165 -1.78 1.88 -3.82
CA ASP A 165 -1.95 0.45 -4.02
C ASP A 165 -3.09 -0.06 -3.12
N GLN A 166 -3.28 -1.39 -3.07
CA GLN A 166 -4.29 -2.00 -2.20
C GLN A 166 -4.09 -1.69 -0.71
N HIS A 167 -2.88 -1.28 -0.29
CA HIS A 167 -2.55 -0.93 1.09
C HIS A 167 -2.86 0.53 1.44
N SER A 168 -3.21 1.35 0.46
CA SER A 168 -3.58 2.75 0.62
C SER A 168 -5.03 2.89 1.07
N ILE A 169 -5.38 2.28 2.22
CA ILE A 169 -6.77 2.06 2.68
C ILE A 169 -7.59 3.35 2.68
N ILE A 170 -7.05 4.43 3.22
CA ILE A 170 -7.76 5.71 3.30
C ILE A 170 -7.96 6.30 1.92
N LEU A 171 -6.92 6.33 1.09
CA LEU A 171 -7.00 6.88 -0.27
C LEU A 171 -7.99 6.09 -1.15
N ASN A 172 -8.00 4.74 -1.04
CA ASN A 172 -8.93 3.89 -1.74
C ASN A 172 -10.38 4.18 -1.34
N SER A 173 -10.65 4.34 -0.04
CA SER A 173 -11.97 4.74 0.46
C SER A 173 -12.40 6.12 -0.08
N LEU A 174 -11.47 7.09 -0.17
CA LEU A 174 -11.75 8.41 -0.74
C LEU A 174 -12.06 8.33 -2.25
N LYS A 175 -11.35 7.48 -2.98
CA LYS A 175 -11.62 7.22 -4.40
C LYS A 175 -13.00 6.62 -4.60
N ASP A 176 -13.35 5.58 -3.84
CA ASP A 176 -14.65 4.90 -3.95
C ASP A 176 -15.80 5.89 -3.69
N ARG A 177 -15.66 6.73 -2.65
CA ARG A 177 -16.62 7.80 -2.35
C ARG A 177 -16.70 8.84 -3.45
N GLY A 178 -15.55 9.29 -3.97
CA GLY A 178 -15.48 10.24 -5.09
C GLY A 178 -16.13 9.72 -6.34
N MET A 179 -15.90 8.46 -6.70
CA MET A 179 -16.53 7.81 -7.86
C MET A 179 -18.04 7.63 -7.65
N ALA A 180 -18.47 7.26 -6.45
CA ALA A 180 -19.90 7.15 -6.12
C ALA A 180 -20.59 8.52 -6.19
N SER A 181 -19.96 9.59 -5.68
CA SER A 181 -20.47 10.96 -5.79
C SER A 181 -20.58 11.41 -7.24
N ALA A 182 -19.59 11.13 -8.08
CA ALA A 182 -19.63 11.41 -9.53
C ALA A 182 -20.75 10.63 -10.24
N ALA A 183 -21.12 9.46 -9.74
CA ALA A 183 -22.26 8.66 -10.23
C ALA A 183 -23.62 9.11 -9.65
N GLY A 184 -23.65 10.16 -8.83
CA GLY A 184 -24.88 10.75 -8.29
C GLY A 184 -25.23 10.33 -6.86
N ALA A 185 -24.34 9.67 -6.13
CA ALA A 185 -24.54 9.44 -4.69
C ALA A 185 -24.48 10.77 -3.92
N ASP A 186 -25.31 10.86 -2.87
CA ASP A 186 -25.30 12.03 -1.97
C ASP A 186 -24.09 11.93 -1.01
N ASP A 187 -22.96 12.46 -1.45
CA ASP A 187 -21.73 12.56 -0.66
C ASP A 187 -21.10 13.96 -0.85
N ASP A 188 -20.87 14.63 0.26
CA ASP A 188 -20.25 15.97 0.33
C ASP A 188 -18.73 15.95 0.07
N ILE A 189 -18.24 15.10 -0.85
CA ILE A 189 -16.83 15.06 -1.26
C ILE A 189 -16.61 15.77 -2.60
N ALA A 190 -15.57 16.62 -2.67
CA ALA A 190 -15.01 17.09 -3.92
C ALA A 190 -13.79 16.23 -4.28
N TYR A 191 -13.91 15.37 -5.25
CA TYR A 191 -12.86 14.46 -5.70
C TYR A 191 -12.31 14.88 -7.08
N PHE A 192 -11.01 15.11 -7.13
CA PHE A 192 -10.30 15.48 -8.35
C PHE A 192 -9.20 14.47 -8.63
N GLU A 193 -9.26 13.83 -9.79
CA GLU A 193 -8.26 12.82 -10.19
C GLU A 193 -7.78 13.10 -11.62
N TRP A 194 -6.46 13.14 -11.78
CA TRP A 194 -5.76 13.10 -13.05
C TRP A 194 -4.96 11.81 -13.10
N SER A 195 -5.47 10.83 -13.81
CA SER A 195 -4.85 9.51 -13.97
C SER A 195 -4.87 9.10 -15.44
N ALA A 196 -3.89 8.30 -15.83
CA ALA A 196 -3.82 7.77 -17.18
C ALA A 196 -5.00 6.81 -17.46
N PRO A 197 -5.60 6.86 -18.65
CA PRO A 197 -6.70 5.97 -19.01
C PRO A 197 -6.26 4.51 -19.19
N THR A 198 -4.99 4.26 -19.51
CA THR A 198 -4.44 2.90 -19.70
C THR A 198 -3.14 2.69 -18.94
N ASP A 199 -2.67 1.43 -18.83
CA ASP A 199 -1.42 1.06 -18.16
C ASP A 199 -0.18 1.14 -19.08
N LYS A 200 -0.33 1.67 -20.30
CA LYS A 200 0.77 1.78 -21.26
C LYS A 200 1.71 2.92 -20.89
N ILE A 201 2.83 2.59 -20.25
CA ILE A 201 3.79 3.59 -19.73
C ILE A 201 4.48 4.42 -20.81
N LEU A 202 4.55 3.93 -22.07
CA LEU A 202 5.19 4.62 -23.20
C LEU A 202 4.20 5.49 -24.00
N ASP A 203 2.92 5.51 -23.65
CA ASP A 203 1.89 6.26 -24.36
C ASP A 203 1.86 7.72 -23.87
N GLU A 204 2.16 8.64 -24.77
CA GLU A 204 2.19 10.09 -24.46
C GLU A 204 0.81 10.64 -24.08
N GLU A 205 -0.28 10.06 -24.58
CA GLU A 205 -1.65 10.45 -24.16
C GLU A 205 -1.87 10.16 -22.68
N ASN A 206 -1.28 9.07 -22.16
CA ASN A 206 -1.31 8.75 -20.75
C ASN A 206 -0.53 9.77 -19.90
N TRP A 207 0.61 10.28 -20.42
CA TRP A 207 1.39 11.31 -19.70
C TRP A 207 0.62 12.62 -19.60
N ILE A 208 -0.04 13.04 -20.71
CA ILE A 208 -0.86 14.26 -20.75
C ILE A 208 -2.04 14.14 -19.77
N ALA A 209 -2.75 13.00 -19.77
CA ALA A 209 -3.91 12.78 -18.93
C ALA A 209 -3.58 12.79 -17.42
N SER A 210 -2.41 12.27 -17.04
CA SER A 210 -2.01 12.13 -15.63
C SER A 210 -1.19 13.29 -15.08
N ASN A 211 -0.64 14.14 -15.96
CA ASN A 211 0.25 15.25 -15.57
C ASN A 211 -0.29 16.61 -16.02
N PRO A 212 -1.26 17.20 -15.28
CA PRO A 212 -1.84 18.49 -15.64
C PRO A 212 -0.84 19.66 -15.60
N ALA A 213 0.38 19.47 -15.12
CA ALA A 213 1.50 20.43 -15.15
C ALA A 213 2.45 20.20 -16.35
N LEU A 214 2.17 19.22 -17.23
CA LEU A 214 2.97 18.97 -18.42
C LEU A 214 2.89 20.18 -19.37
N GLY A 215 4.06 20.62 -19.83
CA GLY A 215 4.19 21.85 -20.63
C GLY A 215 4.23 23.15 -19.82
N TYR A 216 4.04 23.09 -18.49
CA TYR A 216 4.24 24.22 -17.57
C TYR A 216 5.52 24.05 -16.73
N THR A 217 5.53 23.07 -15.84
CA THR A 217 6.65 22.81 -14.93
C THR A 217 7.25 21.41 -15.13
N ILE A 218 6.55 20.53 -15.80
CA ILE A 218 7.03 19.20 -16.18
C ILE A 218 7.34 19.23 -17.68
N HIS A 219 8.51 18.70 -18.05
CA HIS A 219 8.94 18.51 -19.43
C HIS A 219 8.90 17.03 -19.79
N GLU A 220 8.56 16.70 -21.03
CA GLU A 220 8.50 15.31 -21.52
C GLU A 220 9.80 14.55 -21.32
N ASP A 221 10.95 15.20 -21.51
CA ASP A 221 12.25 14.57 -21.31
C ASP A 221 12.45 14.06 -19.89
N ASN A 222 11.90 14.76 -18.89
CA ASN A 222 11.95 14.31 -17.50
C ASN A 222 11.09 13.07 -17.27
N ILE A 223 9.94 12.96 -17.96
CA ILE A 223 9.12 11.75 -17.93
C ILE A 223 9.88 10.61 -18.60
N ARG A 224 10.43 10.82 -19.81
CA ARG A 224 11.19 9.80 -20.55
C ARG A 224 12.37 9.26 -19.75
N ALA A 225 13.02 10.09 -18.96
CA ALA A 225 14.18 9.70 -18.14
C ALA A 225 13.87 8.65 -17.06
N VAL A 226 12.63 8.59 -16.58
CA VAL A 226 12.22 7.69 -15.49
C VAL A 226 11.41 6.47 -15.97
N LEU A 227 11.18 6.30 -17.27
CA LEU A 227 10.39 5.17 -17.80
C LEU A 227 11.08 3.80 -17.68
N ASN A 228 12.39 3.79 -17.38
CA ASN A 228 13.14 2.56 -17.12
C ASN A 228 13.06 2.10 -15.65
N ASP A 229 12.42 2.87 -14.78
CA ASP A 229 12.17 2.47 -13.40
C ASP A 229 11.16 1.29 -13.36
N PRO A 230 11.03 0.61 -12.23
CA PRO A 230 10.05 -0.47 -12.09
C PRO A 230 8.65 -0.04 -12.54
N PRO A 231 7.94 -0.83 -13.37
CA PRO A 231 6.66 -0.44 -13.97
C PRO A 231 5.61 0.04 -12.95
N GLU A 232 5.52 -0.59 -11.78
CA GLU A 232 4.58 -0.22 -10.72
C GLU A 232 4.89 1.16 -10.14
N VAL A 233 6.18 1.53 -10.09
CA VAL A 233 6.63 2.87 -9.67
C VAL A 233 6.25 3.89 -10.72
N VAL A 234 6.55 3.63 -12.00
CA VAL A 234 6.17 4.52 -13.11
C VAL A 234 4.65 4.69 -13.15
N MET A 235 3.88 3.60 -13.01
CA MET A 235 2.42 3.66 -12.97
C MET A 235 1.89 4.56 -11.86
N THR A 236 2.41 4.47 -10.64
CA THR A 236 1.92 5.28 -9.53
C THR A 236 2.46 6.71 -9.53
N GLU A 237 3.75 6.90 -9.83
CA GLU A 237 4.42 8.20 -9.70
C GLU A 237 4.21 9.10 -10.94
N VAL A 238 4.15 8.52 -12.15
CA VAL A 238 4.06 9.25 -13.42
C VAL A 238 2.66 9.19 -14.03
N LEU A 239 2.03 8.02 -14.02
CA LEU A 239 0.72 7.82 -14.63
C LEU A 239 -0.45 7.99 -13.66
N CYS A 240 -0.17 8.12 -12.38
CA CYS A 240 -1.18 8.18 -11.32
C CYS A 240 -2.17 7.00 -11.39
N ARG A 241 -1.68 5.81 -11.72
CA ARG A 241 -2.46 4.57 -11.82
C ARG A 241 -2.33 3.76 -10.55
N TRP A 242 -3.45 3.20 -10.09
CA TRP A 242 -3.45 2.26 -8.96
C TRP A 242 -2.83 0.93 -9.38
N VAL A 243 -2.00 0.38 -8.52
CA VAL A 243 -1.37 -0.93 -8.68
C VAL A 243 -1.75 -1.82 -7.50
N ASN A 244 -1.53 -3.13 -7.62
CA ASN A 244 -1.81 -4.05 -6.51
C ASN A 244 -0.85 -3.78 -5.35
N THR A 245 0.45 -3.69 -5.62
CA THR A 245 1.48 -3.42 -4.59
C THR A 245 2.67 -2.70 -5.22
N ILE A 246 3.08 -1.55 -4.68
CA ILE A 246 4.23 -0.78 -5.17
C ILE A 246 5.55 -1.51 -4.87
N SER A 247 5.63 -2.24 -3.75
CA SER A 247 6.78 -3.07 -3.34
C SER A 247 6.44 -4.54 -3.44
N ALA A 248 5.89 -4.96 -4.58
CA ALA A 248 5.47 -6.34 -4.80
C ALA A 248 6.64 -7.32 -4.64
N ALA A 249 6.44 -8.38 -3.86
CA ALA A 249 7.40 -9.47 -3.76
C ALA A 249 7.43 -10.31 -5.04
N ILE A 250 6.30 -10.44 -5.72
CA ILE A 250 6.12 -11.19 -6.95
C ILE A 250 5.53 -10.26 -8.02
N PRO A 251 6.22 -10.08 -9.17
CA PRO A 251 5.71 -9.27 -10.26
C PRO A 251 4.46 -9.90 -10.88
N GLN A 252 3.43 -9.08 -11.11
CA GLN A 252 2.12 -9.55 -11.58
C GLN A 252 2.18 -10.26 -12.93
N LYS A 253 2.89 -9.66 -13.89
CA LYS A 253 2.98 -10.19 -15.26
C LYS A 253 3.61 -11.58 -15.27
N GLU A 254 4.71 -11.76 -14.57
CA GLU A 254 5.44 -13.04 -14.49
C GLU A 254 4.59 -14.11 -13.81
N TRP A 255 3.80 -13.74 -12.77
CA TRP A 255 2.84 -14.66 -12.16
C TRP A 255 1.73 -15.08 -13.14
N GLU A 256 1.11 -14.13 -13.84
CA GLU A 256 0.06 -14.41 -14.83
C GLU A 256 0.56 -15.31 -15.98
N GLU A 257 1.81 -15.15 -16.40
CA GLU A 257 2.43 -15.99 -17.44
C GLU A 257 2.73 -17.43 -16.96
N CYS A 258 2.69 -17.71 -15.66
CA CYS A 258 2.80 -19.05 -15.08
C CYS A 258 1.47 -19.80 -15.01
N ALA A 259 0.36 -19.12 -15.31
CA ALA A 259 -0.97 -19.72 -15.24
C ALA A 259 -1.18 -20.78 -16.33
N ILE A 260 -1.75 -21.92 -15.93
CA ILE A 260 -2.22 -22.97 -16.82
C ILE A 260 -3.69 -23.26 -16.57
N GLU A 261 -4.29 -24.17 -17.33
CA GLU A 261 -5.65 -24.64 -17.04
C GLU A 261 -5.76 -25.20 -15.63
N LYS A 262 -6.96 -25.14 -15.05
CA LYS A 262 -7.22 -25.72 -13.72
C LYS A 262 -6.83 -27.20 -13.68
N PHE A 263 -6.13 -27.58 -12.65
CA PHE A 263 -5.69 -28.95 -12.41
C PHE A 263 -5.91 -29.34 -10.96
N ASP A 264 -5.93 -30.63 -10.70
CA ASP A 264 -5.80 -31.22 -9.37
C ASP A 264 -4.43 -31.85 -9.21
N LEU A 265 -3.93 -31.94 -7.96
CA LEU A 265 -2.72 -32.70 -7.67
C LEU A 265 -3.01 -34.18 -7.87
N ASP A 266 -2.01 -34.91 -8.35
CA ASP A 266 -2.09 -36.32 -8.61
C ASP A 266 -1.87 -37.13 -7.31
N ASP A 267 -2.81 -38.01 -6.97
CA ASP A 267 -2.79 -38.77 -5.72
C ASP A 267 -1.63 -39.78 -5.66
N GLU A 268 -0.99 -40.12 -6.79
CA GLU A 268 0.11 -41.06 -6.86
C GLU A 268 1.50 -40.38 -6.90
N LYS A 269 1.55 -39.07 -7.05
CA LYS A 269 2.81 -38.33 -7.14
C LYS A 269 3.34 -37.84 -5.81
N LEU A 270 4.67 -37.86 -5.68
CA LEU A 270 5.38 -37.26 -4.54
C LEU A 270 5.00 -35.81 -4.38
N THR A 271 4.57 -35.45 -3.17
CA THR A 271 3.97 -34.14 -2.86
C THR A 271 4.67 -33.52 -1.66
N TRP A 272 4.95 -32.23 -1.78
CA TRP A 272 5.32 -31.38 -0.66
C TRP A 272 4.11 -30.54 -0.28
N LEU A 273 3.78 -30.50 1.00
CA LEU A 273 2.74 -29.64 1.54
C LEU A 273 3.39 -28.54 2.38
N ALA A 274 2.84 -27.35 2.41
CA ALA A 274 3.27 -26.32 3.35
C ALA A 274 2.08 -25.62 3.99
N ILE A 275 2.25 -25.32 5.28
CA ILE A 275 1.30 -24.56 6.07
C ILE A 275 1.93 -23.27 6.59
N ASP A 276 1.23 -22.16 6.44
CA ASP A 276 1.56 -20.91 7.12
C ASP A 276 0.31 -20.30 7.78
N LEU A 277 0.51 -19.71 8.95
CA LEU A 277 -0.52 -18.98 9.69
C LEU A 277 -0.13 -17.51 9.81
N SER A 278 -1.11 -16.63 9.82
CA SER A 278 -0.90 -15.20 10.06
C SER A 278 -0.34 -14.93 11.48
N PRO A 279 0.42 -13.85 11.69
CA PRO A 279 0.99 -13.52 12.99
C PRO A 279 -0.04 -13.27 14.09
N ASP A 280 -1.26 -12.86 13.74
CA ASP A 280 -2.39 -12.66 14.64
C ASP A 280 -3.25 -13.92 14.80
N ARG A 281 -2.87 -15.01 14.10
CA ARG A 281 -3.51 -16.34 14.14
C ARG A 281 -4.97 -16.35 13.72
N ARG A 282 -5.38 -15.43 12.86
CA ARG A 282 -6.75 -15.37 12.32
C ARG A 282 -6.89 -16.05 10.98
N ASP A 283 -5.80 -16.14 10.24
CA ASP A 283 -5.78 -16.64 8.88
C ASP A 283 -4.69 -17.69 8.71
N GLY A 284 -4.91 -18.59 7.75
CA GLY A 284 -3.94 -19.62 7.39
C GLY A 284 -4.16 -20.15 6.00
N ALA A 285 -3.14 -20.80 5.45
CA ALA A 285 -3.22 -21.46 4.16
C ALA A 285 -2.42 -22.76 4.14
N LEU A 286 -2.91 -23.71 3.36
CA LEU A 286 -2.24 -24.95 2.99
C LEU A 286 -2.02 -24.96 1.48
N VAL A 287 -0.77 -25.13 1.06
CA VAL A 287 -0.36 -25.20 -0.35
C VAL A 287 0.33 -26.53 -0.61
N GLY A 288 0.09 -27.12 -1.76
CA GLY A 288 0.76 -28.34 -2.22
C GLY A 288 1.57 -28.09 -3.49
N ALA A 289 2.69 -28.82 -3.64
CA ALA A 289 3.52 -28.80 -4.84
C ALA A 289 3.89 -30.20 -5.30
N GLN A 290 3.96 -30.40 -6.62
CA GLN A 290 4.37 -31.64 -7.28
C GLN A 290 5.27 -31.36 -8.47
N LYS A 291 6.36 -32.11 -8.64
CA LYS A 291 7.24 -32.02 -9.81
C LYS A 291 6.57 -32.59 -11.05
N ASN A 292 6.89 -31.99 -12.19
CA ASN A 292 6.59 -32.52 -13.52
C ASN A 292 7.86 -33.17 -14.13
N SER A 293 7.70 -33.90 -15.22
CA SER A 293 8.81 -34.58 -15.92
C SER A 293 9.72 -33.63 -16.70
N ASP A 294 9.33 -32.35 -16.86
CA ASP A 294 10.00 -31.34 -17.69
C ASP A 294 10.75 -30.27 -16.88
N ASP A 295 11.17 -30.57 -15.64
CA ASP A 295 11.80 -29.66 -14.68
C ASP A 295 10.88 -28.50 -14.23
N THR A 296 9.61 -28.55 -14.58
CA THR A 296 8.59 -27.65 -14.00
C THR A 296 7.93 -28.29 -12.78
N PHE A 297 7.17 -27.52 -12.03
CA PHE A 297 6.37 -28.03 -10.93
C PHE A 297 5.05 -27.28 -10.78
N ASN A 298 4.03 -28.03 -10.40
CA ASN A 298 2.69 -27.50 -10.16
C ASN A 298 2.55 -27.08 -8.70
N VAL A 299 1.98 -25.89 -8.45
CA VAL A 299 1.64 -25.40 -7.12
C VAL A 299 0.16 -25.08 -7.04
N LYS A 300 -0.50 -25.58 -5.99
CA LYS A 300 -1.94 -25.43 -5.78
C LYS A 300 -2.25 -25.02 -4.36
N LEU A 301 -3.13 -24.03 -4.20
CA LEU A 301 -3.76 -23.71 -2.92
C LEU A 301 -4.81 -24.80 -2.62
N LEU A 302 -4.60 -25.54 -1.55
CA LEU A 302 -5.45 -26.66 -1.14
C LEU A 302 -6.54 -26.21 -0.17
N HIS A 303 -6.19 -25.36 0.80
CA HIS A 303 -7.12 -24.88 1.80
C HIS A 303 -6.73 -23.52 2.36
N THR A 304 -7.73 -22.76 2.80
CA THR A 304 -7.55 -21.52 3.58
C THR A 304 -8.41 -21.57 4.83
N TRP A 305 -7.89 -21.02 5.92
CA TRP A 305 -8.63 -20.86 7.18
C TRP A 305 -8.82 -19.40 7.50
N HIS A 306 -9.97 -19.06 8.04
CA HIS A 306 -10.25 -17.74 8.61
C HIS A 306 -11.07 -17.87 9.89
N ASN A 307 -10.66 -17.19 10.96
CA ASN A 307 -11.41 -17.04 12.19
C ASN A 307 -11.23 -15.62 12.75
N PRO A 308 -12.29 -14.85 13.00
CA PRO A 308 -12.17 -13.46 13.44
C PRO A 308 -11.51 -13.28 14.81
N ILE A 309 -11.40 -14.34 15.61
CA ILE A 309 -10.77 -14.31 16.94
C ILE A 309 -9.40 -14.98 16.90
N SER A 310 -9.35 -16.28 16.67
CA SER A 310 -8.11 -17.06 16.57
C SER A 310 -8.39 -18.45 16.01
N LEU A 311 -7.47 -18.96 15.20
CA LEU A 311 -7.48 -20.33 14.69
C LEU A 311 -7.08 -21.31 15.79
N ASP A 312 -7.73 -22.48 15.81
CA ASP A 312 -7.42 -23.60 16.69
C ASP A 312 -6.40 -24.54 16.02
N ASP A 313 -5.21 -24.68 16.59
CA ASP A 313 -4.14 -25.55 16.09
C ASP A 313 -4.55 -27.01 15.97
N ARG A 314 -5.45 -27.49 16.85
CA ARG A 314 -5.92 -28.87 16.82
C ARG A 314 -6.89 -29.08 15.67
N ALA A 315 -7.79 -28.14 15.44
CA ALA A 315 -8.70 -28.21 14.30
C ALA A 315 -7.93 -28.19 12.98
N ILE A 316 -6.98 -27.26 12.84
CA ILE A 316 -6.12 -27.19 11.65
C ILE A 316 -5.33 -28.48 11.44
N ALA A 317 -4.70 -29.05 12.46
CA ALA A 317 -3.95 -30.29 12.32
C ALA A 317 -4.86 -31.46 11.86
N ASN A 318 -6.08 -31.54 12.38
CA ASN A 318 -7.07 -32.53 11.95
C ASN A 318 -7.51 -32.36 10.49
N GLU A 319 -7.52 -31.12 9.98
CA GLU A 319 -7.87 -30.84 8.58
C GLU A 319 -6.69 -31.01 7.63
N VAL A 320 -5.46 -30.77 8.07
CA VAL A 320 -4.22 -31.01 7.28
C VAL A 320 -3.93 -32.50 7.14
N ALA A 321 -4.17 -33.32 8.17
CA ALA A 321 -3.85 -34.75 8.18
C ALA A 321 -4.47 -35.55 7.02
N PRO A 322 -5.72 -35.34 6.59
CA PRO A 322 -6.27 -35.97 5.41
C PRO A 322 -5.48 -35.68 4.13
N TYR A 323 -5.11 -34.41 3.89
CA TYR A 323 -4.29 -34.04 2.72
C TYR A 323 -2.93 -34.73 2.74
N ALA A 324 -2.25 -34.78 3.90
CA ALA A 324 -0.97 -35.42 4.04
C ALA A 324 -1.02 -36.96 3.88
N ARG A 325 -2.21 -37.57 3.95
CA ARG A 325 -2.42 -39.00 3.74
C ARG A 325 -2.96 -39.32 2.35
N GLN A 326 -3.54 -38.34 1.68
CA GLN A 326 -4.08 -38.48 0.33
C GLN A 326 -2.95 -38.65 -0.69
N TYR A 327 -1.83 -37.94 -0.49
CA TYR A 327 -0.67 -37.98 -1.40
C TYR A 327 0.49 -38.73 -0.76
N PRO A 328 1.44 -39.29 -1.56
CA PRO A 328 2.78 -39.65 -1.09
C PRO A 328 3.52 -38.39 -0.58
N THR A 329 3.21 -37.94 0.64
CA THR A 329 3.75 -36.69 1.18
C THR A 329 5.13 -36.91 1.75
N GLU A 330 6.14 -36.22 1.18
CA GLU A 330 7.50 -36.24 1.71
C GLU A 330 7.59 -35.40 2.99
N TRP A 331 7.11 -34.17 2.94
CA TRP A 331 7.12 -33.25 4.07
C TRP A 331 5.88 -32.37 4.11
N VAL A 332 5.40 -32.08 5.33
CA VAL A 332 4.58 -30.93 5.64
C VAL A 332 5.52 -29.85 6.19
N VAL A 333 5.81 -28.86 5.35
CA VAL A 333 6.74 -27.78 5.63
C VAL A 333 6.04 -26.67 6.42
N PHE A 334 6.71 -26.11 7.39
CA PHE A 334 6.12 -25.04 8.21
C PHE A 334 7.17 -24.01 8.66
N SER A 335 6.72 -22.78 8.98
CA SER A 335 7.54 -21.79 9.67
C SER A 335 7.42 -21.99 11.19
N ARG A 336 8.56 -22.14 11.88
CA ARG A 336 8.60 -22.30 13.34
C ARG A 336 7.88 -21.17 14.07
N ARG A 337 7.91 -19.96 13.52
CA ARG A 337 7.35 -18.75 14.17
C ARG A 337 5.83 -18.72 14.18
N THR A 338 5.19 -19.30 13.19
CA THR A 338 3.74 -19.18 12.99
C THR A 338 2.98 -20.49 13.19
N SER A 339 3.58 -21.63 12.81
CA SER A 339 2.84 -22.89 12.65
C SER A 339 3.40 -24.06 13.46
N SER A 340 4.35 -23.82 14.39
CA SER A 340 4.98 -24.88 15.21
C SER A 340 3.97 -25.68 16.06
N ALA A 341 2.91 -25.04 16.54
CA ALA A 341 1.89 -25.73 17.36
C ALA A 341 1.05 -26.72 16.53
N VAL A 342 0.82 -26.44 15.26
CA VAL A 342 0.16 -27.37 14.33
C VAL A 342 1.09 -28.52 14.00
N ALA A 343 2.36 -28.25 13.66
CA ALA A 343 3.37 -29.27 13.37
C ALA A 343 3.57 -30.26 14.53
N ALA A 344 3.61 -29.77 15.77
CA ALA A 344 3.72 -30.59 17.00
C ALA A 344 2.55 -31.56 17.18
N ARG A 345 1.42 -31.36 16.49
CA ARG A 345 0.26 -32.27 16.49
C ARG A 345 0.27 -33.24 15.32
N LEU A 346 0.85 -32.85 14.20
CA LEU A 346 0.99 -33.73 13.02
C LEU A 346 2.05 -34.80 13.21
N GLN A 347 3.18 -34.49 13.87
CA GLN A 347 4.28 -35.41 14.10
C GLN A 347 3.88 -36.70 14.87
N PRO A 348 3.14 -36.62 16.01
CA PRO A 348 2.67 -37.84 16.69
C PRO A 348 1.64 -38.64 15.87
N ALA A 349 0.98 -38.03 14.89
CA ALA A 349 0.05 -38.68 13.96
C ALA A 349 0.76 -39.44 12.81
N GLY A 350 2.12 -39.50 12.84
CA GLY A 350 2.93 -40.15 11.83
C GLY A 350 3.12 -39.35 10.53
N ILE A 351 2.80 -38.07 10.53
CA ILE A 351 2.97 -37.20 9.37
C ILE A 351 4.35 -36.53 9.44
N PRO A 352 5.19 -36.66 8.41
CA PRO A 352 6.51 -36.07 8.38
C PRO A 352 6.41 -34.53 8.32
N VAL A 353 7.06 -33.83 9.24
CA VAL A 353 7.08 -32.37 9.30
C VAL A 353 8.50 -31.82 9.31
N ILE A 354 8.73 -30.72 8.63
CA ILE A 354 10.03 -30.04 8.58
C ILE A 354 9.84 -28.52 8.67
N ASP A 355 10.70 -27.86 9.45
CA ASP A 355 10.64 -26.43 9.59
C ASP A 355 11.62 -25.70 8.66
N ILE A 356 11.19 -24.53 8.17
CA ILE A 356 12.02 -23.54 7.50
C ILE A 356 11.94 -22.23 8.26
N ASP A 357 13.10 -21.67 8.65
CA ASP A 357 13.18 -20.34 9.28
C ASP A 357 14.55 -19.70 8.99
N GLY A 358 14.74 -18.47 9.44
CA GLY A 358 16.02 -17.79 9.33
C GLY A 358 16.50 -17.55 7.88
N ALA A 359 17.71 -18.04 7.57
CA ALA A 359 18.32 -17.89 6.24
C ALA A 359 17.58 -18.70 5.17
N ASP A 360 17.14 -19.91 5.51
CA ASP A 360 16.44 -20.80 4.58
C ASP A 360 15.10 -20.21 4.11
N TYR A 361 14.43 -19.41 4.97
CA TYR A 361 13.23 -18.68 4.56
C TYR A 361 13.52 -17.60 3.52
N GLY A 362 14.64 -16.88 3.64
CA GLY A 362 15.07 -15.92 2.61
C GLY A 362 15.36 -16.63 1.28
N GLN A 363 16.07 -17.77 1.33
CA GLN A 363 16.33 -18.59 0.16
C GLN A 363 15.03 -19.11 -0.47
N ALA A 364 14.06 -19.57 0.31
CA ALA A 364 12.76 -20.01 -0.18
C ALA A 364 12.00 -18.90 -0.91
N CYS A 365 12.10 -17.63 -0.43
CA CYS A 365 11.52 -16.48 -1.12
C CYS A 365 12.20 -16.21 -2.47
N ASP A 366 13.54 -16.28 -2.53
CA ASP A 366 14.29 -16.12 -3.77
C ASP A 366 13.99 -17.24 -4.78
N GLU A 367 13.89 -18.46 -4.33
CA GLU A 367 13.56 -19.64 -5.17
C GLU A 367 12.14 -19.55 -5.73
N LEU A 368 11.17 -19.05 -4.95
CA LEU A 368 9.81 -18.76 -5.44
C LEU A 368 9.86 -17.73 -6.57
N LEU A 369 10.52 -16.59 -6.36
CA LEU A 369 10.63 -15.54 -7.36
C LEU A 369 11.36 -16.04 -8.61
N SER A 370 12.49 -16.73 -8.43
CA SER A 370 13.26 -17.33 -9.54
C SER A 370 12.44 -18.35 -10.34
N SER A 371 11.65 -19.18 -9.67
CA SER A 371 10.81 -20.20 -10.33
C SER A 371 9.66 -19.57 -11.12
N ILE A 372 9.11 -18.45 -10.66
CA ILE A 372 8.11 -17.69 -11.39
C ILE A 372 8.73 -16.98 -12.59
N THR A 373 9.82 -16.25 -12.41
CA THR A 373 10.47 -15.50 -13.50
C THR A 373 11.04 -16.40 -14.58
N SER A 374 11.51 -17.61 -14.24
CA SER A 374 11.95 -18.64 -15.18
C SER A 374 10.81 -19.53 -15.71
N LYS A 375 9.55 -19.29 -15.30
CA LYS A 375 8.34 -20.02 -15.71
C LYS A 375 8.38 -21.53 -15.39
N ARG A 376 9.17 -21.91 -14.39
CA ARG A 376 9.22 -23.29 -13.89
C ARG A 376 8.04 -23.63 -12.98
N LEU A 377 7.56 -22.67 -12.19
CA LEU A 377 6.34 -22.82 -11.41
C LEU A 377 5.10 -22.73 -12.31
N LYS A 378 4.12 -23.61 -12.10
CA LYS A 378 2.81 -23.58 -12.77
C LYS A 378 1.69 -23.55 -11.73
N HIS A 379 0.63 -22.79 -12.02
CA HIS A 379 -0.55 -22.70 -11.14
C HIS A 379 -1.86 -22.62 -11.93
N GLY A 380 -2.96 -23.08 -11.32
CA GLY A 380 -4.28 -23.19 -11.95
C GLY A 380 -5.12 -21.91 -11.87
N ASN A 381 -4.51 -20.74 -11.77
CA ASN A 381 -5.16 -19.42 -11.71
C ASN A 381 -6.30 -19.33 -10.68
N GLN A 382 -6.10 -19.87 -9.47
CA GLN A 382 -7.05 -19.76 -8.37
C GLN A 382 -7.10 -18.29 -7.87
N GLU A 383 -8.28 -17.69 -7.84
CA GLU A 383 -8.47 -16.27 -7.50
C GLU A 383 -7.87 -15.88 -6.13
N GLU A 384 -8.21 -16.65 -5.08
CA GLU A 384 -7.70 -16.40 -3.72
C GLU A 384 -6.18 -16.60 -3.64
N PHE A 385 -5.62 -17.58 -4.35
CA PHE A 385 -4.18 -17.79 -4.40
C PHE A 385 -3.47 -16.61 -5.06
N THR A 386 -3.93 -16.21 -6.25
CA THR A 386 -3.40 -15.07 -7.00
C THR A 386 -3.47 -13.79 -6.19
N LYS A 387 -4.58 -13.54 -5.50
CA LYS A 387 -4.74 -12.39 -4.62
C LYS A 387 -3.68 -12.35 -3.52
N GLN A 388 -3.45 -13.46 -2.82
CA GLN A 388 -2.46 -13.52 -1.74
C GLN A 388 -1.02 -13.41 -2.25
N ILE A 389 -0.70 -13.98 -3.41
CA ILE A 389 0.61 -13.85 -4.05
C ILE A 389 0.90 -12.38 -4.41
N LEU A 390 -0.01 -11.71 -5.11
CA LEU A 390 0.17 -10.33 -5.57
C LEU A 390 0.06 -9.29 -4.45
N SER A 391 -0.46 -9.68 -3.28
CA SER A 391 -0.50 -8.83 -2.08
C SER A 391 0.79 -8.85 -1.28
N ALA A 392 1.71 -9.77 -1.58
CA ALA A 392 2.93 -9.95 -0.82
C ALA A 392 3.91 -8.78 -1.04
N VAL A 393 4.46 -8.27 0.07
CA VAL A 393 5.47 -7.20 0.08
C VAL A 393 6.85 -7.79 0.32
N ALA A 394 7.82 -7.37 -0.50
CA ALA A 394 9.23 -7.70 -0.30
C ALA A 394 9.83 -6.79 0.78
N LEU A 395 10.44 -7.38 1.80
CA LEU A 395 11.19 -6.68 2.83
C LEU A 395 12.69 -6.98 2.68
N PRO A 396 13.54 -5.97 2.55
CA PRO A 396 15.00 -6.14 2.54
C PRO A 396 15.49 -6.84 3.82
N ARG A 397 16.47 -7.73 3.69
CA ARG A 397 17.11 -8.43 4.81
C ARG A 397 18.62 -8.56 4.59
N GLY A 398 19.41 -7.88 5.42
CA GLY A 398 20.86 -7.84 5.27
C GLY A 398 21.32 -7.21 3.93
N ASP A 399 22.55 -7.52 3.52
CA ASP A 399 23.13 -7.04 2.27
C ASP A 399 22.68 -7.94 1.10
N GLY A 400 21.62 -7.54 0.41
CA GLY A 400 21.16 -8.15 -0.84
C GLY A 400 20.11 -9.26 -0.73
N GLY A 401 19.66 -9.63 0.48
CA GLY A 401 18.56 -10.57 0.67
C GLY A 401 17.20 -9.87 0.86
N TRP A 402 16.12 -10.63 0.72
CA TRP A 402 14.76 -10.17 1.01
C TRP A 402 13.89 -11.31 1.55
N VAL A 403 12.75 -10.97 2.12
CA VAL A 403 11.75 -11.93 2.59
C VAL A 403 10.33 -11.41 2.35
N ILE A 404 9.37 -12.31 2.22
CA ILE A 404 7.95 -11.94 2.21
C ILE A 404 7.55 -11.44 3.60
N GLY A 405 7.11 -10.18 3.64
CA GLY A 405 6.77 -9.48 4.89
C GLY A 405 5.33 -9.71 5.32
N ARG A 406 5.04 -10.70 6.19
CA ARG A 406 3.68 -10.99 6.68
C ARG A 406 2.98 -9.78 7.32
N ARG A 407 3.68 -8.98 8.13
CA ARG A 407 3.13 -7.79 8.79
C ARG A 407 3.19 -6.52 7.93
N ALA A 408 4.06 -6.50 6.94
CA ALA A 408 4.17 -5.40 6.00
C ALA A 408 3.10 -5.46 4.92
N SER A 409 2.59 -6.66 4.62
CA SER A 409 1.45 -6.87 3.73
C SER A 409 0.16 -6.53 4.49
N SER A 410 -0.68 -5.68 3.94
CA SER A 410 -1.97 -5.31 4.56
C SER A 410 -3.08 -6.32 4.27
N ALA A 411 -2.86 -7.23 3.34
CA ALA A 411 -3.72 -8.37 3.06
C ALA A 411 -3.09 -9.67 3.58
N ILE A 412 -3.91 -10.72 3.64
CA ILE A 412 -3.48 -12.07 3.98
C ILE A 412 -2.48 -12.54 2.91
N VAL A 413 -1.33 -13.09 3.34
CA VAL A 413 -0.28 -13.61 2.46
C VAL A 413 0.19 -15.02 2.86
N CYS A 414 -0.60 -15.73 3.67
CA CYS A 414 -0.26 -17.07 4.15
C CYS A 414 -0.04 -18.05 3.00
N ALA A 415 -0.84 -17.97 1.93
CA ALA A 415 -0.67 -18.81 0.75
C ALA A 415 0.61 -18.48 -0.03
N CYS A 416 1.03 -17.21 -0.08
CA CYS A 416 2.29 -16.81 -0.70
C CYS A 416 3.50 -17.35 0.09
N VAL A 417 3.44 -17.25 1.40
CA VAL A 417 4.48 -17.81 2.28
C VAL A 417 4.54 -19.32 2.14
N ALA A 418 3.40 -20.02 2.20
CA ALA A 418 3.33 -21.47 2.02
C ALA A 418 3.85 -21.90 0.63
N ALA A 419 3.56 -21.12 -0.42
CA ALA A 419 4.12 -21.35 -1.75
C ALA A 419 5.65 -21.25 -1.77
N ALA A 420 6.25 -20.26 -1.09
CA ALA A 420 7.70 -20.18 -0.96
C ALA A 420 8.27 -21.42 -0.25
N LEU A 421 7.62 -21.86 0.83
CA LEU A 421 8.06 -23.02 1.61
C LEU A 421 8.03 -24.32 0.77
N VAL A 422 6.97 -24.60 0.00
CA VAL A 422 6.93 -25.80 -0.87
C VAL A 422 7.91 -25.70 -2.03
N THR A 423 8.09 -24.50 -2.60
CA THR A 423 9.02 -24.28 -3.72
C THR A 423 10.45 -24.63 -3.31
N HIS A 424 10.86 -24.32 -2.11
CA HIS A 424 12.19 -24.64 -1.58
C HIS A 424 12.51 -26.13 -1.67
N PHE A 425 11.54 -27.02 -1.46
CA PHE A 425 11.72 -28.46 -1.60
C PHE A 425 11.52 -28.93 -3.04
N ALA A 426 10.53 -28.40 -3.74
CA ALA A 426 10.25 -28.76 -5.12
C ALA A 426 11.40 -28.42 -6.09
N THR A 427 12.25 -27.44 -5.77
CA THR A 427 13.40 -27.05 -6.60
C THR A 427 14.69 -27.81 -6.28
N ARG A 428 14.73 -28.56 -5.19
CA ARG A 428 15.93 -29.36 -4.85
C ARG A 428 16.11 -30.53 -5.82
N PRO A 429 17.36 -30.85 -6.21
CA PRO A 429 17.63 -32.06 -6.98
C PRO A 429 17.23 -33.28 -6.15
N GLU A 430 16.69 -34.30 -6.82
CA GLU A 430 16.46 -35.60 -6.20
C GLU A 430 17.80 -36.15 -5.74
N THR A 431 17.94 -36.47 -4.47
CA THR A 431 19.13 -37.16 -3.97
C THR A 431 18.99 -38.61 -4.41
N GLU A 432 19.67 -39.00 -5.48
CA GLU A 432 19.92 -40.44 -5.75
C GLU A 432 20.67 -41.00 -4.55
N ILE A 433 19.97 -41.73 -3.71
CA ILE A 433 20.63 -42.57 -2.70
C ILE A 433 21.22 -43.71 -3.43
N ASP A 434 22.50 -43.64 -3.84
CA ASP A 434 23.30 -44.79 -4.20
C ASP A 434 23.35 -45.73 -2.98
N ILE A 435 22.46 -46.71 -2.95
CA ILE A 435 22.56 -47.82 -2.02
C ILE A 435 23.74 -48.67 -2.53
N LEU A 436 24.93 -48.37 -2.03
CA LEU A 436 26.07 -49.30 -2.11
C LEU A 436 25.69 -50.54 -1.29
N VAL A 437 25.14 -51.56 -1.98
CA VAL A 437 25.01 -52.90 -1.42
C VAL A 437 26.42 -53.50 -1.47
N GLY A 438 27.09 -53.53 -0.30
CA GLY A 438 28.33 -54.23 -0.05
C GLY A 438 28.07 -55.66 0.45
#